data_fa684d9ab0364ab35a78020fc9404df6
#
_entry.id   fa684d9ab0364ab35a78020fc9404df6
#
_cell.length_a   1.000
_cell.length_b   1.000
_cell.length_c   1.000
_cell.angle_alpha   90.00
_cell.angle_beta   90.00
_cell.angle_gamma   90.00
#
_symmetry.space_group_name_H-M   'P 1'
#
loop_
_entity.id
_entity.type
_entity.pdbx_description
1 polymer ?
#
loop_
_entity_poly.entity_id
_entity_poly.type
_entity_poly.pdbx_seq_one_letter_code
_entity_poly.pdbx_strand_id
1 'polypeptide(L)'
;GAATAKPRLDVVIRNAINDGTIVGPRYLAASQEITVPGGLGDTTAPHLPQAEFAFGAVVSGAEEMRRCVRMFCKYGVDSLKINLSGESITGMPSEMSQFTEEEIRVCVEEAKAWGKRVAAHARSTWSIKQCVKQGIEVIYHASFADEEALDLLEANKFNHFVAPGLAWLINTCHHASTWGLTPEVTRKMGYHRELEAAIESMKAMRRRGIRILPGGDYGFAWTPHGTNAKDLEYFVKLIGMSPMEALLSATAWGGPMMKMGKEIGYIREGCLADILLIDGDPLADITVLQDKARILAVMKDGEFHRAPPVRHTRANRWAA
;
A
#
# COMPACT_ATOMS: atom_id res chain seq x y z
N GLY A 1 2.30 -5.06 -5.44
CA GLY A 1 3.04 -5.23 -4.20
C GLY A 1 3.55 -3.93 -3.64
N ALA A 2 3.59 -3.80 -2.32
CA ALA A 2 4.19 -2.66 -1.65
C ALA A 2 5.68 -2.90 -1.40
N ALA A 3 6.04 -4.12 -1.00
CA ALA A 3 7.39 -4.62 -0.84
C ALA A 3 7.39 -6.15 -0.94
N THR A 4 8.52 -6.74 -1.22
CA THR A 4 8.68 -8.19 -1.23
C THR A 4 9.77 -8.63 -0.23
N ALA A 5 9.58 -9.79 0.40
CA ALA A 5 10.55 -10.34 1.35
C ALA A 5 11.72 -11.07 0.68
N LYS A 6 11.71 -11.22 -0.64
CA LYS A 6 12.75 -11.89 -1.43
C LYS A 6 13.02 -11.10 -2.71
N PRO A 7 14.26 -11.07 -3.21
CA PRO A 7 14.69 -10.16 -4.28
C PRO A 7 13.84 -10.19 -5.56
N ARG A 8 13.18 -11.31 -5.87
CA ARG A 8 12.44 -11.50 -7.13
C ARG A 8 11.03 -12.06 -6.96
N LEU A 9 10.57 -12.26 -5.73
CA LEU A 9 9.30 -12.95 -5.46
C LEU A 9 8.12 -12.26 -6.17
N ASP A 10 7.99 -10.96 -6.01
CA ASP A 10 6.92 -10.16 -6.63
C ASP A 10 6.97 -10.24 -8.16
N VAL A 11 8.17 -10.20 -8.75
CA VAL A 11 8.36 -10.31 -10.20
C VAL A 11 7.90 -11.67 -10.71
N VAL A 12 8.24 -12.74 -10.00
CA VAL A 12 7.82 -14.11 -10.37
C VAL A 12 6.30 -14.25 -10.28
N ILE A 13 5.69 -13.75 -9.20
CA ILE A 13 4.23 -13.77 -9.02
C ILE A 13 3.54 -12.97 -10.13
N ARG A 14 3.98 -11.74 -10.40
CA ARG A 14 3.42 -10.93 -11.48
C ARG A 14 3.50 -11.62 -12.83
N ASN A 15 4.65 -12.20 -13.16
CA ASN A 15 4.84 -12.87 -14.43
C ASN A 15 3.92 -14.10 -14.54
N ALA A 16 3.82 -14.91 -13.49
CA ALA A 16 2.94 -16.07 -13.44
C ALA A 16 1.44 -15.71 -13.54
N ILE A 17 1.04 -14.52 -13.06
CA ILE A 17 -0.32 -13.99 -13.29
C ILE A 17 -0.49 -13.57 -14.75
N ASN A 18 0.51 -12.89 -15.31
CA ASN A 18 0.42 -12.33 -16.66
C ASN A 18 0.45 -13.43 -17.75
N ASP A 19 1.13 -14.55 -17.51
CA ASP A 19 1.17 -15.69 -18.44
C ASP A 19 0.05 -16.72 -18.20
N GLY A 20 -0.81 -16.48 -17.18
CA GLY A 20 -1.94 -17.33 -16.86
C GLY A 20 -1.60 -18.58 -16.05
N THR A 21 -0.36 -18.77 -15.60
CA THR A 21 0.06 -19.89 -14.76
C THR A 21 -0.69 -19.92 -13.42
N ILE A 22 -0.94 -18.73 -12.85
CA ILE A 22 -1.78 -18.58 -11.66
C ILE A 22 -2.85 -17.51 -11.87
N VAL A 23 -3.99 -17.69 -11.23
CA VAL A 23 -5.06 -16.70 -11.21
C VAL A 23 -4.70 -15.57 -10.24
N GLY A 24 -4.83 -14.33 -10.68
CA GLY A 24 -4.55 -13.18 -9.83
C GLY A 24 -4.98 -11.83 -10.41
N PRO A 25 -4.91 -10.77 -9.62
CA PRO A 25 -5.23 -9.41 -10.06
C PRO A 25 -4.18 -8.86 -11.03
N ARG A 26 -4.46 -7.71 -11.64
CA ARG A 26 -3.37 -6.88 -12.22
C ARG A 26 -2.42 -6.50 -11.09
N TYR A 27 -1.16 -6.82 -11.27
CA TYR A 27 -0.18 -6.75 -10.21
C TYR A 27 1.08 -6.02 -10.68
N LEU A 28 1.53 -5.04 -9.91
CA LEU A 28 2.82 -4.39 -10.09
C LEU A 28 3.79 -4.94 -9.05
N ALA A 29 4.96 -5.37 -9.52
CA ALA A 29 5.98 -5.97 -8.69
C ALA A 29 6.83 -4.90 -7.97
N ALA A 30 6.98 -5.02 -6.66
CA ALA A 30 7.88 -4.18 -5.88
C ALA A 30 9.26 -4.83 -5.68
N SER A 31 10.27 -4.01 -5.36
CA SER A 31 11.55 -4.49 -4.84
C SER A 31 11.42 -4.97 -3.40
N GLN A 32 12.49 -5.59 -2.87
CA GLN A 32 12.69 -5.61 -1.42
C GLN A 32 12.73 -4.18 -0.88
N GLU A 33 12.50 -4.05 0.41
CA GLU A 33 12.72 -2.80 1.13
C GLU A 33 14.20 -2.42 1.10
N ILE A 34 14.52 -1.24 0.56
CA ILE A 34 15.87 -0.69 0.62
C ILE A 34 16.00 0.03 1.95
N THR A 35 17.00 -0.32 2.72
CA THR A 35 17.24 0.19 4.07
C THR A 35 18.74 0.40 4.34
N VAL A 36 19.06 0.93 5.51
CA VAL A 36 20.43 1.11 5.98
C VAL A 36 20.77 0.10 7.08
N PRO A 37 22.04 -0.11 7.45
CA PRO A 37 22.41 -0.93 8.59
C PRO A 37 21.70 -0.47 9.87
N GLY A 38 21.01 -1.41 10.54
CA GLY A 38 20.19 -1.16 11.72
C GLY A 38 18.86 -0.46 11.46
N GLY A 39 18.50 -0.21 10.19
CA GLY A 39 17.24 0.40 9.79
C GLY A 39 16.07 -0.58 9.71
N LEU A 40 14.88 -0.04 9.45
CA LEU A 40 13.69 -0.87 9.20
C LEU A 40 13.96 -1.82 8.02
N GLY A 41 13.80 -3.12 8.25
CA GLY A 41 14.05 -4.16 7.24
C GLY A 41 15.44 -4.81 7.35
N ASP A 42 16.38 -4.24 8.09
CA ASP A 42 17.62 -4.93 8.45
C ASP A 42 17.36 -5.88 9.62
N THR A 43 17.15 -7.15 9.29
CA THR A 43 16.86 -8.21 10.27
C THR A 43 18.08 -9.04 10.64
N THR A 44 19.26 -8.68 10.12
CA THR A 44 20.50 -9.41 10.39
C THR A 44 21.05 -9.02 11.76
N ALA A 45 21.28 -10.02 12.63
CA ALA A 45 21.87 -9.77 13.93
C ALA A 45 23.30 -9.22 13.78
N PRO A 46 23.75 -8.27 14.62
CA PRO A 46 25.04 -7.55 14.47
C PRO A 46 26.30 -8.43 14.41
N HIS A 47 26.23 -9.66 14.94
CA HIS A 47 27.33 -10.63 14.95
C HIS A 47 27.32 -11.59 13.74
N LEU A 48 26.35 -11.44 12.84
CA LEU A 48 26.23 -12.26 11.64
C LEU A 48 26.57 -11.43 10.39
N PRO A 49 27.13 -12.05 9.34
CA PRO A 49 27.30 -11.37 8.07
C PRO A 49 25.93 -11.07 7.45
N GLN A 50 25.82 -9.96 6.74
CA GLN A 50 24.61 -9.56 6.05
C GLN A 50 24.19 -10.66 5.06
N ALA A 51 22.98 -11.19 5.22
CA ALA A 51 22.46 -12.25 4.38
C ALA A 51 21.95 -11.69 3.04
N GLU A 52 22.33 -12.33 1.93
CA GLU A 52 21.84 -11.97 0.59
C GLU A 52 20.31 -12.05 0.49
N PHE A 53 19.68 -12.94 1.26
CA PHE A 53 18.22 -13.13 1.30
C PHE A 53 17.60 -12.60 2.58
N ALA A 54 18.14 -11.54 3.14
CA ALA A 54 17.52 -10.80 4.24
C ALA A 54 16.17 -10.21 3.81
N PHE A 55 15.36 -9.79 4.78
CA PHE A 55 14.06 -9.15 4.51
C PHE A 55 14.25 -7.83 3.73
N GLY A 56 15.21 -6.99 4.12
CA GLY A 56 15.57 -5.76 3.42
C GLY A 56 16.89 -5.88 2.66
N ALA A 57 17.04 -5.05 1.63
CA ALA A 57 18.30 -4.80 0.95
C ALA A 57 19.04 -3.66 1.67
N VAL A 58 20.08 -4.00 2.40
CA VAL A 58 20.84 -3.05 3.22
C VAL A 58 21.88 -2.36 2.37
N VAL A 59 21.89 -1.03 2.38
CA VAL A 59 22.82 -0.17 1.63
C VAL A 59 23.38 0.95 2.51
N SER A 60 24.58 1.42 2.22
CA SER A 60 25.21 2.53 2.92
C SER A 60 25.92 3.42 1.91
N GLY A 61 25.45 4.66 1.79
CA GLY A 61 25.98 5.64 0.86
C GLY A 61 25.40 5.55 -0.56
N ALA A 62 25.69 6.59 -1.34
CA ALA A 62 25.13 6.82 -2.66
C ALA A 62 25.46 5.72 -3.69
N GLU A 63 26.68 5.19 -3.66
CA GLU A 63 27.11 4.19 -4.64
C GLU A 63 26.48 2.81 -4.40
N GLU A 64 26.32 2.40 -3.14
CA GLU A 64 25.60 1.16 -2.83
C GLU A 64 24.12 1.30 -3.17
N MET A 65 23.50 2.45 -2.90
CA MET A 65 22.14 2.77 -3.32
C MET A 65 21.98 2.65 -4.83
N ARG A 66 22.88 3.26 -5.61
CA ARG A 66 22.89 3.21 -7.07
C ARG A 66 22.95 1.77 -7.58
N ARG A 67 23.87 0.99 -7.05
CA ARG A 67 24.04 -0.41 -7.40
C ARG A 67 22.77 -1.24 -7.07
N CYS A 68 22.22 -1.02 -5.90
CA CYS A 68 21.01 -1.71 -5.43
C CYS A 68 19.80 -1.43 -6.34
N VAL A 69 19.54 -0.16 -6.66
CA VAL A 69 18.44 0.24 -7.56
C VAL A 69 18.62 -0.39 -8.94
N ARG A 70 19.81 -0.32 -9.53
CA ARG A 70 20.11 -0.93 -10.84
C ARG A 70 19.89 -2.45 -10.83
N MET A 71 20.25 -3.12 -9.73
CA MET A 71 20.03 -4.55 -9.57
C MET A 71 18.53 -4.89 -9.55
N PHE A 72 17.72 -4.16 -8.80
CA PHE A 72 16.27 -4.35 -8.80
C PHE A 72 15.62 -4.02 -10.16
N CYS A 73 16.08 -2.99 -10.84
CA CYS A 73 15.65 -2.70 -12.20
C CYS A 73 15.98 -3.85 -13.17
N LYS A 74 17.18 -4.43 -13.07
CA LYS A 74 17.56 -5.65 -13.82
C LYS A 74 16.66 -6.84 -13.49
N TYR A 75 16.20 -6.99 -12.26
CA TYR A 75 15.27 -8.05 -11.86
C TYR A 75 13.86 -7.84 -12.43
N GLY A 76 13.56 -6.66 -12.95
CA GLY A 76 12.32 -6.37 -13.64
C GLY A 76 11.20 -5.88 -12.72
N VAL A 77 11.53 -5.28 -11.57
CA VAL A 77 10.51 -4.65 -10.69
C VAL A 77 9.81 -3.48 -11.40
N ASP A 78 8.58 -3.18 -10.99
CA ASP A 78 7.82 -2.03 -11.47
C ASP A 78 8.03 -0.81 -10.57
N SER A 79 8.31 -1.05 -9.28
CA SER A 79 8.58 0.00 -8.29
C SER A 79 9.71 -0.39 -7.34
N LEU A 80 10.44 0.63 -6.89
CA LEU A 80 11.44 0.51 -5.82
C LEU A 80 10.75 0.88 -4.50
N LYS A 81 11.05 0.13 -3.42
CA LYS A 81 10.58 0.42 -2.06
C LYS A 81 11.76 0.85 -1.20
N ILE A 82 11.68 2.04 -0.61
CA ILE A 82 12.70 2.58 0.30
C ILE A 82 12.09 2.89 1.67
N ASN A 83 12.83 2.63 2.75
CA ASN A 83 12.40 2.91 4.12
C ASN A 83 13.07 4.17 4.65
N LEU A 84 12.38 5.31 4.58
CA LEU A 84 12.92 6.60 4.98
C LEU A 84 12.81 6.86 6.49
N SER A 85 11.96 6.13 7.20
CA SER A 85 11.78 6.27 8.63
C SER A 85 11.72 4.91 9.32
N GLY A 86 11.76 4.92 10.64
CA GLY A 86 11.73 3.72 11.47
C GLY A 86 10.35 3.09 11.62
N GLU A 87 10.35 1.97 12.32
CA GLU A 87 9.17 1.21 12.75
C GLU A 87 9.44 0.63 14.14
N SER A 88 8.64 0.96 15.13
CA SER A 88 8.90 0.64 16.52
C SER A 88 9.05 -0.86 16.82
N ILE A 89 8.38 -1.73 16.06
CA ILE A 89 8.50 -3.19 16.20
C ILE A 89 9.91 -3.70 15.88
N THR A 90 10.67 -2.96 15.08
CA THR A 90 12.06 -3.30 14.74
C THR A 90 13.08 -2.66 15.66
N GLY A 91 12.61 -1.96 16.71
CA GLY A 91 13.46 -1.25 17.65
C GLY A 91 13.88 0.16 17.22
N MET A 92 13.46 0.62 16.04
CA MET A 92 13.73 1.97 15.55
C MET A 92 12.46 2.83 15.65
N PRO A 93 12.49 3.97 16.37
CA PRO A 93 11.31 4.84 16.49
C PRO A 93 10.76 5.28 15.14
N SER A 94 9.42 5.32 15.00
CA SER A 94 8.73 5.71 13.75
C SER A 94 9.11 7.10 13.25
N GLU A 95 9.49 8.00 14.14
CA GLU A 95 9.87 9.39 13.81
C GLU A 95 11.35 9.55 13.46
N MET A 96 12.16 8.49 13.60
CA MET A 96 13.57 8.53 13.24
C MET A 96 13.75 8.32 11.75
N SER A 97 14.50 9.21 11.12
CA SER A 97 14.87 9.10 9.70
C SER A 97 16.30 8.59 9.56
N GLN A 98 16.53 7.72 8.58
CA GLN A 98 17.73 6.91 8.54
C GLN A 98 18.56 7.08 7.25
N PHE A 99 18.03 7.75 6.23
CA PHE A 99 18.75 8.07 5.00
C PHE A 99 19.18 9.53 4.96
N THR A 100 20.26 9.81 4.26
CA THR A 100 20.65 11.16 3.86
C THR A 100 19.85 11.61 2.64
N GLU A 101 19.75 12.93 2.42
CA GLU A 101 19.09 13.47 1.21
C GLU A 101 19.80 13.00 -0.08
N GLU A 102 21.11 12.81 -0.04
CA GLU A 102 21.88 12.33 -1.19
C GLU A 102 21.49 10.90 -1.56
N GLU A 103 21.38 10.00 -0.59
CA GLU A 103 20.97 8.60 -0.83
C GLU A 103 19.57 8.53 -1.41
N ILE A 104 18.63 9.33 -0.87
CA ILE A 104 17.26 9.40 -1.39
C ILE A 104 17.25 9.92 -2.83
N ARG A 105 17.99 11.01 -3.09
CA ARG A 105 18.11 11.59 -4.44
C ARG A 105 18.64 10.58 -5.44
N VAL A 106 19.72 9.86 -5.09
CA VAL A 106 20.31 8.83 -5.97
C VAL A 106 19.30 7.71 -6.24
N CYS A 107 18.54 7.25 -5.24
CA CYS A 107 17.49 6.25 -5.43
C CYS A 107 16.47 6.72 -6.48
N VAL A 108 15.97 7.95 -6.35
CA VAL A 108 14.94 8.49 -7.24
C VAL A 108 15.49 8.75 -8.64
N GLU A 109 16.69 9.33 -8.79
CA GLU A 109 17.33 9.59 -10.08
C GLU A 109 17.56 8.30 -10.87
N GLU A 110 18.12 7.27 -10.22
CA GLU A 110 18.34 5.97 -10.85
C GLU A 110 17.02 5.29 -11.25
N ALA A 111 16.04 5.27 -10.33
CA ALA A 111 14.72 4.71 -10.64
C ALA A 111 14.08 5.40 -11.86
N LYS A 112 14.14 6.74 -11.90
CA LYS A 112 13.62 7.56 -13.00
C LYS A 112 14.32 7.26 -14.34
N ALA A 113 15.65 7.09 -14.31
CA ALA A 113 16.42 6.73 -15.50
C ALA A 113 15.99 5.39 -16.13
N TRP A 114 15.48 4.47 -15.27
CA TRP A 114 14.91 3.18 -15.71
C TRP A 114 13.39 3.22 -15.93
N GLY A 115 12.75 4.39 -15.87
CA GLY A 115 11.29 4.54 -15.98
C GLY A 115 10.52 3.89 -14.84
N LYS A 116 11.17 3.67 -13.69
CA LYS A 116 10.60 3.05 -12.51
C LYS A 116 10.09 4.09 -11.53
N ARG A 117 9.13 3.69 -10.71
CA ARG A 117 8.56 4.48 -9.62
C ARG A 117 9.29 4.18 -8.30
N VAL A 118 9.31 5.14 -7.40
CA VAL A 118 9.72 4.94 -6.02
C VAL A 118 8.51 5.05 -5.10
N ALA A 119 8.42 4.13 -4.15
CA ALA A 119 7.48 4.13 -3.04
C ALA A 119 8.27 4.14 -1.73
N ALA A 120 7.84 4.93 -0.75
CA ALA A 120 8.55 5.08 0.51
C ALA A 120 7.70 4.75 1.73
N HIS A 121 8.26 4.00 2.68
CA HIS A 121 7.83 4.02 4.06
C HIS A 121 8.29 5.36 4.66
N ALA A 122 7.36 6.20 5.08
CA ALA A 122 7.65 7.56 5.51
C ALA A 122 6.66 8.00 6.62
N ARG A 123 6.97 7.66 7.87
CA ARG A 123 6.13 8.01 9.03
C ARG A 123 6.49 9.37 9.62
N SER A 124 7.80 9.69 9.68
CA SER A 124 8.30 10.93 10.27
C SER A 124 7.99 12.16 9.39
N THR A 125 7.82 13.30 10.01
CA THR A 125 7.65 14.61 9.33
C THR A 125 8.75 14.86 8.30
N TRP A 126 10.00 14.61 8.65
CA TRP A 126 11.14 14.82 7.76
C TRP A 126 11.03 13.88 6.53
N SER A 127 10.73 12.60 6.73
CA SER A 127 10.63 11.63 5.63
C SER A 127 9.48 11.96 4.67
N ILE A 128 8.35 12.45 5.17
CA ILE A 128 7.23 12.91 4.33
C ILE A 128 7.68 14.10 3.46
N LYS A 129 8.34 15.09 4.05
CA LYS A 129 8.89 16.23 3.31
C LYS A 129 9.91 15.82 2.25
N GLN A 130 10.78 14.85 2.57
CA GLN A 130 11.73 14.32 1.59
C GLN A 130 11.02 13.60 0.43
N CYS A 131 9.96 12.85 0.69
CA CYS A 131 9.17 12.24 -0.39
C CYS A 131 8.71 13.29 -1.40
N VAL A 132 8.17 14.40 -0.94
CA VAL A 132 7.69 15.46 -1.83
C VAL A 132 8.86 16.16 -2.54
N LYS A 133 9.87 16.58 -1.80
CA LYS A 133 11.05 17.29 -2.34
C LYS A 133 11.81 16.49 -3.39
N GLN A 134 11.94 15.19 -3.22
CA GLN A 134 12.65 14.28 -4.13
C GLN A 134 11.76 13.68 -5.22
N GLY A 135 10.43 13.90 -5.17
CA GLY A 135 9.49 13.40 -6.19
C GLY A 135 9.16 11.92 -6.06
N ILE A 136 9.13 11.38 -4.85
CA ILE A 136 8.66 10.01 -4.58
C ILE A 136 7.14 9.97 -4.75
N GLU A 137 6.64 9.12 -5.65
CA GLU A 137 5.23 9.13 -6.04
C GLU A 137 4.30 8.50 -5.01
N VAL A 138 4.72 7.43 -4.32
CA VAL A 138 3.87 6.70 -3.35
C VAL A 138 4.44 6.85 -1.96
N ILE A 139 3.64 7.39 -1.05
CA ILE A 139 4.03 7.67 0.33
C ILE A 139 3.19 6.77 1.23
N TYR A 140 3.83 5.77 1.83
CA TYR A 140 3.17 4.91 2.81
C TYR A 140 3.19 5.57 4.18
N HIS A 141 2.09 5.39 4.91
CA HIS A 141 1.83 5.84 6.27
C HIS A 141 1.58 7.34 6.39
N ALA A 142 2.59 8.19 6.23
CA ALA A 142 2.51 9.65 6.44
C ALA A 142 1.89 10.02 7.80
N SER A 143 2.26 9.28 8.86
CA SER A 143 1.62 9.33 10.19
C SER A 143 1.79 10.69 10.87
N PHE A 144 2.98 11.29 10.80
CA PHE A 144 3.32 12.51 11.53
C PHE A 144 3.51 13.70 10.57
N ALA A 145 2.48 14.03 9.78
CA ALA A 145 2.51 15.19 8.90
C ALA A 145 2.26 16.49 9.70
N ASP A 146 3.23 17.40 9.71
CA ASP A 146 3.05 18.77 10.21
C ASP A 146 2.45 19.68 9.12
N GLU A 147 2.15 20.95 9.45
CA GLU A 147 1.55 21.90 8.53
C GLU A 147 2.43 22.12 7.28
N GLU A 148 3.75 22.20 7.41
CA GLU A 148 4.66 22.34 6.26
C GLU A 148 4.60 21.10 5.34
N ALA A 149 4.55 19.88 5.91
CA ALA A 149 4.41 18.66 5.13
C ALA A 149 3.06 18.61 4.40
N LEU A 150 1.99 19.05 5.06
CA LEU A 150 0.66 19.16 4.46
C LEU A 150 0.62 20.19 3.33
N ASP A 151 1.24 21.36 3.51
CA ASP A 151 1.34 22.38 2.48
C ASP A 151 2.12 21.88 1.24
N LEU A 152 3.24 21.21 1.47
CA LEU A 152 4.03 20.59 0.40
C LEU A 152 3.24 19.52 -0.37
N LEU A 153 2.52 18.65 0.34
CA LEU A 153 1.67 17.62 -0.27
C LEU A 153 0.51 18.23 -1.05
N GLU A 154 -0.14 19.27 -0.51
CA GLU A 154 -1.25 19.95 -1.19
C GLU A 154 -0.79 20.65 -2.48
N ALA A 155 0.33 21.38 -2.43
CA ALA A 155 0.92 22.01 -3.60
C ALA A 155 1.29 21.01 -4.70
N ASN A 156 1.55 19.77 -4.34
CA ASN A 156 1.97 18.69 -5.24
C ASN A 156 0.97 17.52 -5.32
N LYS A 157 -0.28 17.70 -4.91
CA LYS A 157 -1.27 16.62 -4.70
C LYS A 157 -1.57 15.72 -5.90
N PHE A 158 -1.25 16.18 -7.11
CA PHE A 158 -1.42 15.37 -8.33
C PHE A 158 -0.20 14.48 -8.64
N ASN A 159 0.92 14.69 -7.96
CA ASN A 159 2.15 13.95 -8.16
C ASN A 159 2.34 12.81 -7.13
N HIS A 160 1.52 12.80 -6.07
CA HIS A 160 1.66 11.86 -4.97
C HIS A 160 0.38 11.10 -4.66
N PHE A 161 0.57 9.91 -4.09
CA PHE A 161 -0.48 9.06 -3.52
C PHE A 161 -0.06 8.70 -2.10
N VAL A 162 -0.97 8.86 -1.15
CA VAL A 162 -0.75 8.46 0.25
C VAL A 162 -1.52 7.19 0.55
N ALA A 163 -0.87 6.19 1.16
CA ALA A 163 -1.50 4.96 1.61
C ALA A 163 -1.21 4.76 3.10
N PRO A 164 -2.18 5.00 4.00
CA PRO A 164 -1.91 5.30 5.42
C PRO A 164 -1.50 4.12 6.30
N GLY A 165 -1.74 2.87 5.89
CA GLY A 165 -1.45 1.71 6.75
C GLY A 165 -2.33 1.63 8.01
N LEU A 166 -3.53 2.23 8.02
CA LEU A 166 -4.39 2.29 9.21
C LEU A 166 -4.79 0.91 9.72
N ALA A 167 -5.07 -0.05 8.83
CA ALA A 167 -5.43 -1.40 9.26
C ALA A 167 -4.32 -2.04 10.10
N TRP A 168 -3.06 -1.86 9.70
CA TRP A 168 -1.92 -2.38 10.44
C TRP A 168 -1.79 -1.72 11.83
N LEU A 169 -1.86 -0.39 11.90
CA LEU A 169 -1.80 0.35 13.18
C LEU A 169 -2.93 -0.06 14.13
N ILE A 170 -4.17 -0.12 13.63
CA ILE A 170 -5.34 -0.51 14.44
C ILE A 170 -5.19 -1.94 14.94
N ASN A 171 -4.85 -2.86 14.06
CA ASN A 171 -4.71 -4.27 14.44
C ASN A 171 -3.53 -4.48 15.40
N THR A 172 -2.41 -3.76 15.21
CA THR A 172 -1.28 -3.77 16.13
C THR A 172 -1.68 -3.28 17.52
N CYS A 173 -2.43 -2.18 17.60
CA CYS A 173 -2.89 -1.64 18.88
C CYS A 173 -3.91 -2.51 19.60
N HIS A 174 -4.79 -3.21 18.87
CA HIS A 174 -6.01 -3.79 19.46
C HIS A 174 -6.20 -5.29 19.22
N HIS A 175 -5.53 -5.89 18.24
CA HIS A 175 -5.78 -7.28 17.82
C HIS A 175 -4.54 -8.17 17.75
N ALA A 176 -3.37 -7.67 18.16
CA ALA A 176 -2.10 -8.39 18.02
C ALA A 176 -1.59 -9.02 19.34
N SER A 177 -2.42 -9.09 20.40
CA SER A 177 -2.02 -9.60 21.73
C SER A 177 -1.53 -11.04 21.68
N THR A 178 -2.11 -11.90 20.84
CA THR A 178 -1.68 -13.30 20.66
C THR A 178 -0.23 -13.42 20.18
N TRP A 179 0.28 -12.37 19.53
CA TRP A 179 1.66 -12.28 19.04
C TRP A 179 2.57 -11.44 19.95
N GLY A 180 2.17 -11.24 21.22
CA GLY A 180 2.96 -10.51 22.21
C GLY A 180 2.79 -8.98 22.17
N LEU A 181 2.04 -8.44 21.22
CA LEU A 181 1.75 -7.00 21.12
C LEU A 181 0.48 -6.66 21.90
N THR A 182 0.56 -6.76 23.22
CA THR A 182 -0.55 -6.38 24.09
C THR A 182 -0.78 -4.87 24.06
N PRO A 183 -1.98 -4.36 24.43
CA PRO A 183 -2.23 -2.91 24.48
C PRO A 183 -1.25 -2.13 25.37
N GLU A 184 -0.70 -2.76 26.41
CA GLU A 184 0.34 -2.15 27.25
C GLU A 184 1.67 -2.03 26.48
N VAL A 185 2.09 -3.11 25.81
CA VAL A 185 3.31 -3.14 25.01
C VAL A 185 3.22 -2.12 23.88
N THR A 186 2.12 -2.10 23.15
CA THR A 186 1.94 -1.18 22.00
C THR A 186 1.85 0.29 22.44
N ARG A 187 1.33 0.59 23.63
CA ARG A 187 1.42 1.95 24.21
C ARG A 187 2.87 2.35 24.50
N LYS A 188 3.64 1.46 25.14
CA LYS A 188 5.07 1.71 25.41
C LYS A 188 5.89 1.90 24.12
N MET A 189 5.53 1.20 23.07
CA MET A 189 6.13 1.34 21.74
C MET A 189 5.67 2.60 20.98
N GLY A 190 4.68 3.35 21.49
CA GLY A 190 4.20 4.59 20.88
C GLY A 190 3.11 4.42 19.83
N TYR A 191 2.65 3.20 19.53
CA TYR A 191 1.67 2.94 18.45
C TYR A 191 0.32 3.62 18.63
N HIS A 192 -0.16 3.76 19.88
CA HIS A 192 -1.43 4.47 20.11
C HIS A 192 -1.33 5.95 19.74
N ARG A 193 -0.21 6.62 20.13
CA ARG A 193 0.06 8.01 19.72
C ARG A 193 0.20 8.14 18.20
N GLU A 194 0.86 7.17 17.59
CA GLU A 194 1.03 7.15 16.14
C GLU A 194 -0.31 6.96 15.42
N LEU A 195 -1.19 6.06 15.90
CA LEU A 195 -2.52 5.85 15.34
C LEU A 195 -3.36 7.13 15.39
N GLU A 196 -3.35 7.84 16.52
CA GLU A 196 -4.03 9.12 16.67
C GLU A 196 -3.49 10.16 15.68
N ALA A 197 -2.17 10.30 15.59
CA ALA A 197 -1.51 11.22 14.67
C ALA A 197 -1.82 10.87 13.20
N ALA A 198 -1.79 9.58 12.84
CA ALA A 198 -2.10 9.12 11.49
C ALA A 198 -3.55 9.45 11.10
N ILE A 199 -4.51 9.25 12.00
CA ILE A 199 -5.91 9.60 11.75
C ILE A 199 -6.05 11.11 11.52
N GLU A 200 -5.46 11.95 12.36
CA GLU A 200 -5.53 13.40 12.20
C GLU A 200 -4.81 13.89 10.93
N SER A 201 -3.64 13.33 10.61
CA SER A 201 -2.94 13.59 9.35
C SER A 201 -3.81 13.26 8.13
N MET A 202 -4.48 12.10 8.13
CA MET A 202 -5.37 11.71 7.04
C MET A 202 -6.61 12.62 6.95
N LYS A 203 -7.21 13.04 8.07
CA LYS A 203 -8.30 14.01 8.07
C LYS A 203 -7.87 15.35 7.46
N ALA A 204 -6.66 15.82 7.81
CA ALA A 204 -6.10 17.05 7.26
C ALA A 204 -5.84 16.91 5.75
N MET A 205 -5.23 15.81 5.32
CA MET A 205 -4.98 15.52 3.90
C MET A 205 -6.27 15.46 3.09
N ARG A 206 -7.31 14.78 3.62
CA ARG A 206 -8.63 14.75 2.97
C ARG A 206 -9.21 16.15 2.77
N ARG A 207 -9.19 17.01 3.80
CA ARG A 207 -9.70 18.40 3.70
C ARG A 207 -8.97 19.23 2.63
N ARG A 208 -7.68 18.94 2.39
CA ARG A 208 -6.83 19.59 1.38
C ARG A 208 -6.92 18.94 -0.02
N GLY A 209 -7.71 17.89 -0.17
CA GLY A 209 -7.88 17.16 -1.43
C GLY A 209 -6.65 16.38 -1.88
N ILE A 210 -5.80 15.98 -0.93
CA ILE A 210 -4.67 15.08 -1.17
C ILE A 210 -5.21 13.66 -1.35
N ARG A 211 -4.71 12.92 -2.35
CA ARG A 211 -5.21 11.59 -2.69
C ARG A 211 -4.76 10.55 -1.67
N ILE A 212 -5.72 9.96 -0.96
CA ILE A 212 -5.53 8.87 -0.02
C ILE A 212 -6.08 7.61 -0.67
N LEU A 213 -5.27 6.56 -0.77
CA LEU A 213 -5.62 5.27 -1.36
C LEU A 213 -5.61 4.17 -0.29
N PRO A 214 -6.40 3.09 -0.47
CA PRO A 214 -6.29 1.91 0.39
C PRO A 214 -4.88 1.33 0.36
N GLY A 215 -4.38 0.94 1.51
CA GLY A 215 -3.06 0.35 1.69
C GLY A 215 -2.83 0.13 3.16
N GLY A 216 -3.48 -0.92 3.71
CA GLY A 216 -3.54 -1.21 5.14
C GLY A 216 -2.32 -1.96 5.68
N ASP A 217 -1.25 -2.12 4.88
CA ASP A 217 -0.04 -2.84 5.24
C ASP A 217 -0.32 -4.32 5.59
N TYR A 218 -0.96 -5.01 4.64
CA TYR A 218 -1.38 -6.40 4.77
C TYR A 218 -0.23 -7.37 4.51
N GLY A 219 -0.28 -8.53 5.18
CA GLY A 219 0.69 -9.61 5.09
C GLY A 219 1.21 -10.08 6.44
N PHE A 220 0.90 -9.36 7.51
CA PHE A 220 1.21 -9.77 8.89
C PHE A 220 0.14 -10.73 9.43
N ALA A 221 0.51 -11.53 10.45
CA ALA A 221 -0.40 -12.47 11.07
C ALA A 221 -1.67 -11.80 11.64
N TRP A 222 -1.55 -10.58 12.16
CA TRP A 222 -2.66 -9.78 12.69
C TRP A 222 -3.30 -8.84 11.68
N THR A 223 -2.73 -8.74 10.46
CA THR A 223 -3.29 -7.98 9.34
C THR A 223 -3.21 -8.85 8.07
N PRO A 224 -3.99 -9.96 7.99
CA PRO A 224 -3.85 -10.94 6.94
C PRO A 224 -4.37 -10.44 5.59
N HIS A 225 -3.80 -10.97 4.51
CA HIS A 225 -4.33 -10.78 3.17
C HIS A 225 -5.79 -11.23 3.06
N GLY A 226 -6.55 -10.58 2.20
CA GLY A 226 -7.97 -10.89 1.96
C GLY A 226 -8.93 -10.13 2.90
N THR A 227 -8.43 -9.24 3.75
CA THR A 227 -9.21 -8.33 4.60
C THR A 227 -9.13 -6.87 4.14
N ASN A 228 -8.60 -6.63 2.94
CA ASN A 228 -8.25 -5.31 2.40
C ASN A 228 -9.43 -4.33 2.32
N ALA A 229 -10.67 -4.83 2.12
CA ALA A 229 -11.86 -3.98 2.09
C ALA A 229 -12.14 -3.26 3.42
N LYS A 230 -11.48 -3.67 4.51
CA LYS A 230 -11.58 -3.02 5.82
C LYS A 230 -10.99 -1.60 5.82
N ASP A 231 -10.05 -1.30 4.95
CA ASP A 231 -9.55 0.07 4.77
C ASP A 231 -10.67 1.05 4.43
N LEU A 232 -11.64 0.62 3.60
CA LEU A 232 -12.74 1.49 3.20
C LEU A 232 -13.66 1.83 4.37
N GLU A 233 -13.89 0.88 5.28
CA GLU A 233 -14.60 1.14 6.53
C GLU A 233 -13.84 2.15 7.40
N TYR A 234 -12.53 2.00 7.55
CA TYR A 234 -11.70 2.93 8.31
C TYR A 234 -11.70 4.33 7.68
N PHE A 235 -11.68 4.43 6.35
CA PHE A 235 -11.76 5.72 5.66
C PHE A 235 -13.08 6.44 5.94
N VAL A 236 -14.17 5.71 5.95
CA VAL A 236 -15.48 6.29 6.30
C VAL A 236 -15.54 6.65 7.79
N LYS A 237 -15.21 5.70 8.67
CA LYS A 237 -15.45 5.87 10.13
C LYS A 237 -14.42 6.75 10.82
N LEU A 238 -13.14 6.72 10.39
CA LEU A 238 -12.06 7.38 11.11
C LEU A 238 -11.61 8.68 10.46
N ILE A 239 -11.53 8.74 9.13
CA ILE A 239 -11.08 9.95 8.43
C ILE A 239 -12.22 10.76 7.80
N GLY A 240 -13.45 10.27 7.92
CA GLY A 240 -14.67 10.99 7.56
C GLY A 240 -14.94 11.07 6.06
N MET A 241 -14.41 10.15 5.24
CA MET A 241 -14.80 10.02 3.85
C MET A 241 -16.28 9.63 3.75
N SER A 242 -16.99 10.14 2.75
CA SER A 242 -18.26 9.54 2.36
C SER A 242 -18.00 8.14 1.77
N PRO A 243 -18.98 7.22 1.79
CA PRO A 243 -18.83 5.91 1.16
C PRO A 243 -18.41 6.02 -0.32
N MET A 244 -18.91 7.02 -1.05
CA MET A 244 -18.51 7.27 -2.43
C MET A 244 -17.01 7.68 -2.54
N GLU A 245 -16.51 8.57 -1.68
CA GLU A 245 -15.08 8.93 -1.67
C GLU A 245 -14.21 7.71 -1.38
N ALA A 246 -14.61 6.84 -0.44
CA ALA A 246 -13.91 5.60 -0.14
C ALA A 246 -13.91 4.64 -1.35
N LEU A 247 -15.02 4.49 -2.07
CA LEU A 247 -15.06 3.71 -3.31
C LEU A 247 -14.17 4.30 -4.41
N LEU A 248 -14.21 5.61 -4.61
CA LEU A 248 -13.36 6.29 -5.58
C LEU A 248 -11.88 6.11 -5.26
N SER A 249 -11.49 6.10 -3.99
CA SER A 249 -10.11 5.87 -3.57
C SER A 249 -9.61 4.47 -3.96
N ALA A 250 -10.49 3.47 -3.91
CA ALA A 250 -10.18 2.08 -4.26
C ALA A 250 -10.33 1.77 -5.77
N THR A 251 -10.88 2.70 -6.56
CA THR A 251 -11.17 2.51 -7.98
C THR A 251 -10.54 3.60 -8.85
N ALA A 252 -11.25 4.68 -9.10
CA ALA A 252 -10.84 5.74 -10.02
C ALA A 252 -9.50 6.41 -9.65
N TRP A 253 -9.25 6.64 -8.35
CA TRP A 253 -8.00 7.25 -7.91
C TRP A 253 -6.81 6.29 -7.95
N GLY A 254 -7.08 4.98 -7.87
CA GLY A 254 -6.05 3.94 -8.01
C GLY A 254 -5.54 3.77 -9.44
N GLY A 255 -6.35 4.09 -10.44
CA GLY A 255 -5.97 3.95 -11.85
C GLY A 255 -4.68 4.69 -12.23
N PRO A 256 -4.53 5.98 -11.94
CA PRO A 256 -3.27 6.71 -12.15
C PRO A 256 -2.09 6.13 -11.38
N MET A 257 -2.32 5.64 -10.15
CA MET A 257 -1.30 4.95 -9.37
C MET A 257 -0.84 3.68 -10.08
N MET A 258 -1.73 2.96 -10.77
CA MET A 258 -1.38 1.81 -11.62
C MET A 258 -0.80 2.20 -12.98
N LYS A 259 -0.67 3.50 -13.32
CA LYS A 259 -0.34 4.04 -14.66
C LYS A 259 -1.38 3.65 -15.73
N MET A 260 -2.61 3.36 -15.33
CA MET A 260 -3.73 2.92 -16.16
C MET A 260 -4.99 3.79 -15.95
N GLY A 261 -4.81 5.07 -15.63
CA GLY A 261 -5.91 5.96 -15.24
C GLY A 261 -6.97 6.21 -16.30
N LYS A 262 -6.72 5.81 -17.55
CA LYS A 262 -7.71 5.88 -18.65
C LYS A 262 -8.39 4.54 -18.93
N GLU A 263 -7.87 3.46 -18.36
CA GLU A 263 -8.24 2.08 -18.69
C GLU A 263 -8.99 1.37 -17.56
N ILE A 264 -8.74 1.75 -16.30
CA ILE A 264 -9.32 1.09 -15.12
C ILE A 264 -9.93 2.08 -14.12
N GLY A 265 -10.79 1.57 -13.24
CA GLY A 265 -11.41 2.33 -12.16
C GLY A 265 -12.77 2.93 -12.50
N TYR A 266 -13.28 2.73 -13.73
CA TYR A 266 -14.54 3.25 -14.21
C TYR A 266 -15.33 2.18 -14.98
N ILE A 267 -16.66 2.24 -14.87
CA ILE A 267 -17.57 1.51 -15.74
C ILE A 267 -17.98 2.45 -16.88
N ARG A 268 -17.22 2.41 -17.97
CA ARG A 268 -17.48 3.21 -19.17
C ARG A 268 -16.88 2.54 -20.41
N GLU A 269 -17.37 2.89 -21.57
CA GLU A 269 -16.81 2.45 -22.86
C GLU A 269 -15.31 2.78 -22.96
N GLY A 270 -14.52 1.83 -23.48
CA GLY A 270 -13.08 1.94 -23.60
C GLY A 270 -12.28 1.58 -22.34
N CYS A 271 -12.94 1.32 -21.21
CA CYS A 271 -12.27 0.80 -20.03
C CYS A 271 -12.28 -0.74 -20.00
N LEU A 272 -11.30 -1.31 -19.32
CA LEU A 272 -11.24 -2.75 -19.06
C LEU A 272 -12.41 -3.16 -18.15
N ALA A 273 -13.02 -4.29 -18.48
CA ALA A 273 -14.15 -4.80 -17.72
C ALA A 273 -13.68 -5.54 -16.45
N ASP A 274 -13.16 -4.78 -15.50
CA ASP A 274 -12.83 -5.24 -14.14
C ASP A 274 -14.00 -4.86 -13.23
N ILE A 275 -14.91 -5.78 -12.99
CA ILE A 275 -16.23 -5.50 -12.39
C ILE A 275 -16.49 -6.45 -11.23
N LEU A 276 -16.99 -5.89 -10.14
CA LEU A 276 -17.58 -6.65 -9.02
C LEU A 276 -19.10 -6.52 -9.05
N LEU A 277 -19.81 -7.64 -8.87
CA LEU A 277 -21.25 -7.65 -8.59
C LEU A 277 -21.44 -7.91 -7.10
N ILE A 278 -22.06 -6.95 -6.42
CA ILE A 278 -22.24 -6.98 -4.96
C ILE A 278 -23.73 -7.13 -4.62
N ASP A 279 -24.03 -8.02 -3.67
CA ASP A 279 -25.37 -8.16 -3.07
C ASP A 279 -25.49 -7.17 -1.91
N GLY A 280 -25.92 -5.97 -2.21
CA GLY A 280 -26.07 -4.88 -1.25
C GLY A 280 -25.71 -3.52 -1.83
N ASP A 281 -25.87 -2.49 -1.04
CA ASP A 281 -25.53 -1.11 -1.41
C ASP A 281 -24.34 -0.60 -0.59
N PRO A 282 -23.13 -0.54 -1.16
CA PRO A 282 -21.94 -0.04 -0.45
C PRO A 282 -21.98 1.46 -0.17
N LEU A 283 -22.92 2.21 -0.76
CA LEU A 283 -23.13 3.63 -0.43
C LEU A 283 -23.94 3.79 0.86
N ALA A 284 -24.84 2.84 1.16
CA ALA A 284 -25.56 2.78 2.42
C ALA A 284 -24.73 2.15 3.54
N ASP A 285 -24.00 1.08 3.23
CA ASP A 285 -23.12 0.38 4.17
C ASP A 285 -21.87 -0.14 3.46
N ILE A 286 -20.77 0.56 3.62
CA ILE A 286 -19.49 0.20 2.99
C ILE A 286 -18.97 -1.17 3.46
N THR A 287 -19.40 -1.68 4.62
CA THR A 287 -18.94 -2.94 5.19
C THR A 287 -19.42 -4.17 4.42
N VAL A 288 -20.42 -4.03 3.55
CA VAL A 288 -20.87 -5.11 2.66
C VAL A 288 -19.74 -5.67 1.78
N LEU A 289 -18.73 -4.86 1.50
CA LEU A 289 -17.55 -5.24 0.71
C LEU A 289 -16.59 -6.18 1.46
N GLN A 290 -16.75 -6.33 2.77
CA GLN A 290 -15.94 -7.23 3.61
C GLN A 290 -16.52 -8.66 3.63
N ASP A 291 -17.79 -8.81 3.31
CA ASP A 291 -18.45 -10.12 3.27
C ASP A 291 -18.26 -10.77 1.89
N LYS A 292 -17.39 -11.78 1.84
CA LYS A 292 -17.12 -12.54 0.60
C LYS A 292 -18.36 -13.22 0.03
N ALA A 293 -19.38 -13.53 0.85
CA ALA A 293 -20.63 -14.14 0.38
C ALA A 293 -21.44 -13.14 -0.44
N ARG A 294 -21.33 -11.84 -0.16
CA ARG A 294 -22.02 -10.77 -0.88
C ARG A 294 -21.33 -10.35 -2.18
N ILE A 295 -20.10 -10.80 -2.43
CA ILE A 295 -19.43 -10.58 -3.72
C ILE A 295 -19.90 -11.68 -4.66
N LEU A 296 -20.98 -11.44 -5.41
CA LEU A 296 -21.63 -12.45 -6.25
C LEU A 296 -20.84 -12.80 -7.50
N ALA A 297 -20.13 -11.82 -8.10
CA ALA A 297 -19.28 -12.06 -9.25
C ALA A 297 -18.01 -11.22 -9.18
N VAL A 298 -16.93 -11.76 -9.76
CA VAL A 298 -15.66 -11.07 -9.98
C VAL A 298 -15.28 -11.25 -11.45
N MET A 299 -15.18 -10.15 -12.16
CA MET A 299 -14.78 -10.11 -13.56
C MET A 299 -13.46 -9.33 -13.70
N LYS A 300 -12.56 -9.83 -14.51
CA LYS A 300 -11.32 -9.16 -14.91
C LYS A 300 -11.16 -9.31 -16.43
N ASP A 301 -10.90 -8.22 -17.12
CA ASP A 301 -10.77 -8.19 -18.58
C ASP A 301 -12.00 -8.76 -19.33
N GLY A 302 -13.20 -8.68 -18.73
CA GLY A 302 -14.42 -9.25 -19.31
C GLY A 302 -14.62 -10.74 -19.03
N GLU A 303 -13.67 -11.42 -18.38
CA GLU A 303 -13.77 -12.83 -18.02
C GLU A 303 -14.14 -13.02 -16.56
N PHE A 304 -15.04 -13.95 -16.27
CA PHE A 304 -15.42 -14.28 -14.91
C PHE A 304 -14.39 -15.16 -14.21
N HIS A 305 -13.78 -14.63 -13.16
CA HIS A 305 -13.04 -15.42 -12.17
C HIS A 305 -13.97 -16.05 -11.12
N ARG A 306 -15.09 -15.38 -10.84
CA ARG A 306 -16.25 -15.89 -10.10
C ARG A 306 -17.48 -15.48 -10.86
N ALA A 307 -18.19 -16.46 -11.44
CA ALA A 307 -19.44 -16.21 -12.14
C ALA A 307 -20.58 -15.92 -11.15
N PRO A 308 -21.56 -15.08 -11.53
CA PRO A 308 -22.73 -14.86 -10.70
C PRO A 308 -23.55 -16.16 -10.56
N PRO A 309 -24.27 -16.34 -9.44
CA PRO A 309 -25.13 -17.51 -9.27
C PRO A 309 -26.21 -17.54 -10.35
N VAL A 310 -26.33 -18.69 -11.02
CA VAL A 310 -27.41 -18.89 -12.01
C VAL A 310 -28.73 -18.98 -11.25
N ARG A 311 -29.61 -17.98 -11.39
CA ARG A 311 -30.98 -18.12 -10.97
C ARG A 311 -31.67 -19.09 -11.96
N HIS A 312 -31.92 -20.31 -11.56
CA HIS A 312 -32.89 -21.14 -12.27
C HIS A 312 -34.26 -20.44 -12.11
N THR A 313 -34.68 -19.66 -13.10
CA THR A 313 -36.07 -19.26 -13.25
C THR A 313 -36.84 -20.57 -13.35
N ARG A 314 -37.70 -20.87 -12.37
CA ARG A 314 -38.67 -21.97 -12.49
C ARG A 314 -39.35 -21.74 -13.81
N ALA A 315 -39.12 -22.65 -14.75
CA ALA A 315 -39.89 -22.69 -15.99
C ALA A 315 -41.37 -22.58 -15.66
N ASN A 316 -42.02 -21.64 -16.33
CA ASN A 316 -43.46 -21.44 -16.21
C ASN A 316 -44.18 -22.81 -16.26
N ARG A 317 -44.73 -23.24 -15.14
CA ARG A 317 -45.74 -24.30 -15.09
C ARG A 317 -47.08 -23.72 -15.59
N TRP A 318 -47.14 -23.29 -16.83
CA TRP A 318 -48.38 -22.98 -17.54
C TRP A 318 -48.19 -23.37 -18.99
N ALA A 319 -48.22 -24.67 -19.24
CA ALA A 319 -48.52 -25.27 -20.53
C ALA A 319 -49.26 -26.56 -20.20
N ALA A 320 -50.57 -26.45 -20.03
CA ALA A 320 -51.59 -27.50 -20.21
C ALA A 320 -52.92 -26.81 -20.51
#